data_a130ce68a47868b20caa82306b669183
#
_entry.id   a130ce68a47868b20caa82306b669183
#
_cell.length_a   1.000
_cell.length_b   1.000
_cell.length_c   1.000
_cell.angle_alpha   90.00
_cell.angle_beta   90.00
_cell.angle_gamma   90.00
#
_symmetry.space_group_name_H-M   'P 1'
#
loop_
_entity.id
_entity.type
_entity.pdbx_description
1 polymer ?
#
loop_
_entity_poly.entity_id
_entity_poly.type
_entity_poly.pdbx_seq_one_letter_code
_entity_poly.pdbx_strand_id
1 'polypeptide(L)'
;MRIEQWARERDVAVVWRPFLLGPIFADQGWRTSPFNVYPAKGRYMWRDLERICEGQGLPFARPDPFPQHSLLAARVATALDGDARSKFCYAVFAAEFGRGQSIDSEEFVSGILREMGAPAETLARAGSPEVKAALRDSVTEAGALSIFGAPSFTTADGELFWGFDRLAAALDWARARA
;
A
#
# COMPACT_ATOMS: atom_id res chain seq x y z
N MET A 1 8.47 -3.56 -7.33
CA MET A 1 8.41 -3.48 -5.86
C MET A 1 9.61 -4.23 -5.33
N ARG A 2 10.37 -3.64 -4.39
CA ARG A 2 11.70 -4.12 -3.99
C ARG A 2 11.81 -4.50 -2.51
N ILE A 3 10.80 -4.17 -1.72
CA ILE A 3 10.87 -4.29 -0.25
C ILE A 3 11.25 -5.70 0.22
N GLU A 4 10.60 -6.74 -0.32
CA GLU A 4 10.86 -8.13 0.07
C GLU A 4 12.30 -8.57 -0.25
N GLN A 5 12.80 -8.16 -1.43
CA GLN A 5 14.17 -8.45 -1.82
C GLN A 5 15.16 -7.76 -0.89
N TRP A 6 15.01 -6.44 -0.71
CA TRP A 6 15.94 -5.62 0.09
C TRP A 6 15.92 -5.99 1.57
N ALA A 7 14.74 -6.42 2.07
CA ALA A 7 14.59 -6.90 3.44
C ALA A 7 15.33 -8.24 3.66
N ARG A 8 15.17 -9.19 2.73
CA ARG A 8 15.94 -10.45 2.77
C ARG A 8 17.45 -10.23 2.74
N GLU A 9 17.93 -9.32 1.89
CA GLU A 9 19.36 -8.97 1.80
C GLU A 9 19.92 -8.40 3.12
N ARG A 10 19.04 -7.93 4.02
CA ARG A 10 19.36 -7.31 5.31
C ARG A 10 18.96 -8.15 6.53
N ASP A 11 18.37 -9.31 6.28
CA ASP A 11 17.82 -10.17 7.33
C ASP A 11 16.77 -9.43 8.20
N VAL A 12 15.89 -8.66 7.56
CA VAL A 12 14.81 -7.91 8.20
C VAL A 12 13.47 -8.51 7.82
N ALA A 13 12.63 -8.80 8.80
CA ALA A 13 11.26 -9.25 8.60
C ALA A 13 10.36 -8.05 8.21
N VAL A 14 9.49 -8.26 7.22
CA VAL A 14 8.50 -7.26 6.77
C VAL A 14 7.10 -7.69 7.16
N VAL A 15 6.37 -6.81 7.84
CA VAL A 15 4.96 -7.00 8.15
C VAL A 15 4.13 -6.00 7.36
N TRP A 16 3.31 -6.51 6.45
CA TRP A 16 2.40 -5.68 5.66
C TRP A 16 1.17 -5.28 6.46
N ARG A 17 0.92 -3.99 6.57
CA ARG A 17 -0.21 -3.41 7.32
C ARG A 17 -1.09 -2.58 6.36
N PRO A 18 -2.25 -3.09 5.91
CA PRO A 18 -3.19 -2.32 5.12
C PRO A 18 -3.80 -1.17 5.93
N PHE A 19 -3.86 0.02 5.35
CA PHE A 19 -4.56 1.17 5.91
C PHE A 19 -5.11 2.06 4.79
N LEU A 20 -5.91 3.05 5.13
CA LEU A 20 -6.52 3.99 4.19
C LEU A 20 -6.02 5.40 4.47
N LEU A 21 -5.49 6.07 3.45
CA LEU A 21 -5.06 7.48 3.53
C LEU A 21 -6.24 8.45 3.55
N GLY A 22 -7.38 8.08 2.98
CA GLY A 22 -8.53 8.97 2.91
C GLY A 22 -8.97 9.55 4.26
N PRO A 23 -9.17 8.74 5.31
CA PRO A 23 -9.47 9.26 6.66
C PRO A 23 -8.36 10.16 7.21
N ILE A 24 -7.09 9.79 7.05
CA ILE A 24 -5.95 10.58 7.52
C ILE A 24 -5.91 11.96 6.82
N PHE A 25 -6.20 12.00 5.53
CA PHE A 25 -6.31 13.27 4.80
C PHE A 25 -7.53 14.08 5.22
N ALA A 26 -8.66 13.44 5.52
CA ALA A 26 -9.86 14.10 5.99
C ALA A 26 -9.63 14.81 7.35
N ASP A 27 -8.90 14.19 8.26
CA ASP A 27 -8.51 14.77 9.56
C ASP A 27 -7.61 16.00 9.39
N GLN A 28 -6.88 16.09 8.26
CA GLN A 28 -6.07 17.26 7.87
C GLN A 28 -6.87 18.28 7.04
N GLY A 29 -8.17 18.10 6.85
CA GLY A 29 -9.05 18.97 6.09
C GLY A 29 -9.00 18.77 4.57
N TRP A 30 -8.38 17.72 4.06
CA TRP A 30 -8.29 17.43 2.63
C TRP A 30 -9.35 16.42 2.19
N ARG A 31 -10.00 16.70 1.06
CA ARG A 31 -11.02 15.82 0.47
C ARG A 31 -10.49 14.93 -0.66
N THR A 32 -9.21 15.05 -0.99
CA THR A 32 -8.52 14.32 -2.05
C THR A 32 -7.04 14.24 -1.76
N SER A 33 -6.28 13.56 -2.62
CA SER A 33 -4.81 13.48 -2.50
C SER A 33 -4.17 14.88 -2.53
N PRO A 34 -3.15 15.14 -1.71
CA PRO A 34 -2.34 16.37 -1.78
C PRO A 34 -1.77 16.66 -3.17
N PHE A 35 -1.55 15.62 -3.97
CA PHE A 35 -1.07 15.75 -5.35
C PHE A 35 -2.13 16.28 -6.31
N ASN A 36 -3.42 16.17 -5.96
CA ASN A 36 -4.51 16.83 -6.68
C ASN A 36 -4.73 18.26 -6.19
N VAL A 37 -4.49 18.51 -4.89
CA VAL A 37 -4.61 19.87 -4.30
C VAL A 37 -3.51 20.80 -4.84
N TYR A 38 -2.31 20.26 -5.06
CA TYR A 38 -1.15 21.01 -5.55
C TYR A 38 -0.69 20.50 -6.92
N PRO A 39 -1.22 21.07 -8.04
CA PRO A 39 -0.98 20.52 -9.37
C PRO A 39 0.50 20.41 -9.77
N ALA A 40 1.34 21.34 -9.35
CA ALA A 40 2.78 21.28 -9.61
C ALA A 40 3.44 20.09 -8.91
N LYS A 41 3.08 19.84 -7.64
CA LYS A 41 3.51 18.66 -6.90
C LYS A 41 3.04 17.37 -7.54
N GLY A 42 1.78 17.32 -8.00
CA GLY A 42 1.21 16.17 -8.69
C GLY A 42 1.97 15.83 -9.96
N ARG A 43 2.23 16.83 -10.81
CA ARG A 43 3.04 16.63 -12.04
C ARG A 43 4.45 16.13 -11.73
N TYR A 44 5.10 16.71 -10.71
CA TYR A 44 6.43 16.26 -10.29
C TYR A 44 6.41 14.82 -9.80
N MET A 45 5.46 14.46 -8.93
CA MET A 45 5.31 13.08 -8.41
C MET A 45 5.20 12.06 -9.54
N TRP A 46 4.33 12.30 -10.53
CA TRP A 46 4.17 11.37 -11.65
C TRP A 46 5.47 11.22 -12.45
N ARG A 47 6.14 12.33 -12.76
CA ARG A 47 7.41 12.29 -13.48
C ARG A 47 8.52 11.60 -12.69
N ASP A 48 8.51 11.77 -11.36
CA ASP A 48 9.47 11.12 -10.48
C ASP A 48 9.24 9.61 -10.40
N LEU A 49 7.99 9.19 -10.29
CA LEU A 49 7.63 7.75 -10.34
C LEU A 49 8.03 7.10 -11.66
N GLU A 50 7.82 7.77 -12.80
CA GLU A 50 8.30 7.30 -14.11
C GLU A 50 9.80 7.03 -14.09
N ARG A 51 10.61 7.99 -13.63
CA ARG A 51 12.07 7.85 -13.55
C ARG A 51 12.50 6.72 -12.60
N ILE A 52 11.84 6.62 -11.43
CA ILE A 52 12.14 5.57 -10.46
C ILE A 52 11.81 4.20 -11.07
N CYS A 53 10.66 4.04 -11.68
CA CYS A 53 10.26 2.78 -12.29
C CYS A 53 11.18 2.39 -13.46
N GLU A 54 11.53 3.33 -14.33
CA GLU A 54 12.50 3.14 -15.40
C GLU A 54 13.87 2.67 -14.84
N GLY A 55 14.41 3.38 -13.84
CA GLY A 55 15.68 3.02 -13.20
C GLY A 55 15.66 1.69 -12.45
N GLN A 56 14.47 1.21 -12.05
CA GLN A 56 14.28 -0.07 -11.38
C GLN A 56 13.84 -1.21 -12.33
N GLY A 57 13.68 -0.92 -13.62
CA GLY A 57 13.15 -1.89 -14.60
C GLY A 57 11.73 -2.36 -14.28
N LEU A 58 10.90 -1.49 -13.70
CA LEU A 58 9.51 -1.77 -13.36
C LEU A 58 8.57 -1.17 -14.41
N PRO A 59 7.52 -1.90 -14.84
CA PRO A 59 6.48 -1.30 -15.66
C PRO A 59 5.76 -0.20 -14.88
N PHE A 60 5.40 0.88 -15.57
CA PHE A 60 4.64 1.97 -15.00
C PHE A 60 3.57 2.46 -15.97
N ALA A 61 2.34 2.54 -15.48
CA ALA A 61 1.21 3.16 -16.15
C ALA A 61 0.49 4.04 -15.13
N ARG A 62 0.32 5.30 -15.48
CA ARG A 62 -0.41 6.23 -14.61
C ARG A 62 -1.88 5.83 -14.55
N PRO A 63 -2.46 5.57 -13.35
CA PRO A 63 -3.87 5.26 -13.23
C PRO A 63 -4.74 6.50 -13.54
N ASP A 64 -5.88 6.27 -14.19
CA ASP A 64 -6.90 7.28 -14.45
C ASP A 64 -8.28 6.66 -14.22
N PRO A 65 -9.09 7.20 -13.28
CA PRO A 65 -8.80 8.34 -12.39
C PRO A 65 -7.78 8.02 -11.29
N PHE A 66 -7.25 9.07 -10.64
CA PHE A 66 -6.41 8.95 -9.45
C PHE A 66 -6.84 9.97 -8.38
N PRO A 67 -6.96 9.59 -7.10
CA PRO A 67 -6.84 8.22 -6.56
C PRO A 67 -8.03 7.34 -6.94
N GLN A 68 -7.82 6.04 -7.01
CA GLN A 68 -8.89 5.05 -7.21
C GLN A 68 -9.50 4.58 -5.88
N HIS A 69 -10.71 4.02 -5.95
CA HIS A 69 -11.39 3.44 -4.79
C HIS A 69 -10.74 2.11 -4.37
N SER A 70 -9.92 2.14 -3.32
CA SER A 70 -9.17 0.98 -2.82
C SER A 70 -9.80 0.28 -1.61
N LEU A 71 -11.00 0.67 -1.18
CA LEU A 71 -11.60 0.16 0.06
C LEU A 71 -11.79 -1.36 0.06
N LEU A 72 -12.27 -1.93 -1.05
CA LEU A 72 -12.47 -3.39 -1.16
C LEU A 72 -11.12 -4.11 -1.13
N ALA A 73 -10.15 -3.65 -1.90
CA ALA A 73 -8.80 -4.21 -1.90
C ALA A 73 -8.14 -4.12 -0.51
N ALA A 74 -8.30 -3.01 0.20
CA ALA A 74 -7.80 -2.85 1.56
C ALA A 74 -8.45 -3.84 2.55
N ARG A 75 -9.77 -4.07 2.46
CA ARG A 75 -10.47 -5.07 3.27
C ARG A 75 -10.00 -6.49 2.97
N VAL A 76 -9.82 -6.84 1.70
CA VAL A 76 -9.30 -8.15 1.31
C VAL A 76 -7.86 -8.33 1.83
N ALA A 77 -7.00 -7.34 1.67
CA ALA A 77 -5.66 -7.36 2.23
C ALA A 77 -5.67 -7.52 3.76
N THR A 78 -6.65 -6.93 4.45
CA THR A 78 -6.85 -7.10 5.90
C THR A 78 -7.34 -8.51 6.26
N ALA A 79 -8.18 -9.11 5.41
CA ALA A 79 -8.67 -10.47 5.60
C ALA A 79 -7.61 -11.56 5.34
N LEU A 80 -6.55 -11.24 4.60
CA LEU A 80 -5.43 -12.13 4.31
C LEU A 80 -4.30 -11.95 5.33
N ASP A 81 -3.48 -12.98 5.50
CA ASP A 81 -2.33 -12.98 6.40
C ASP A 81 -1.03 -13.37 5.70
N GLY A 82 0.11 -13.01 6.30
CA GLY A 82 1.44 -13.43 5.88
C GLY A 82 1.70 -13.21 4.38
N ASP A 83 2.22 -14.25 3.73
CA ASP A 83 2.55 -14.24 2.31
C ASP A 83 1.35 -14.02 1.38
N ALA A 84 0.16 -14.48 1.79
CA ALA A 84 -1.03 -14.27 0.97
C ALA A 84 -1.39 -12.78 0.89
N ARG A 85 -1.25 -12.05 2.00
CA ARG A 85 -1.44 -10.60 2.06
C ARG A 85 -0.45 -9.87 1.14
N SER A 86 0.84 -10.15 1.28
CA SER A 86 1.86 -9.49 0.47
C SER A 86 1.69 -9.77 -1.02
N LYS A 87 1.43 -11.01 -1.41
CA LYS A 87 1.16 -11.40 -2.80
C LYS A 87 -0.05 -10.67 -3.38
N PHE A 88 -1.15 -10.57 -2.60
CA PHE A 88 -2.33 -9.83 -3.00
C PHE A 88 -2.02 -8.35 -3.22
N CYS A 89 -1.36 -7.69 -2.26
CA CYS A 89 -0.95 -6.29 -2.40
C CYS A 89 -0.07 -6.06 -3.64
N TYR A 90 0.88 -6.95 -3.90
CA TYR A 90 1.70 -6.91 -5.12
C TYR A 90 0.87 -6.99 -6.39
N ALA A 91 -0.09 -7.92 -6.45
CA ALA A 91 -0.96 -8.08 -7.61
C ALA A 91 -1.81 -6.83 -7.87
N VAL A 92 -2.39 -6.24 -6.81
CA VAL A 92 -3.16 -4.99 -6.89
C VAL A 92 -2.29 -3.83 -7.38
N PHE A 93 -1.11 -3.61 -6.78
CA PHE A 93 -0.22 -2.52 -7.19
C PHE A 93 0.33 -2.71 -8.61
N ALA A 94 0.64 -3.94 -9.02
CA ALA A 94 1.07 -4.24 -10.37
C ALA A 94 -0.05 -4.00 -11.40
N ALA A 95 -1.31 -4.23 -11.03
CA ALA A 95 -2.44 -3.93 -11.88
C ALA A 95 -2.66 -2.42 -12.01
N GLU A 96 -2.75 -1.70 -10.90
CA GLU A 96 -3.02 -0.26 -10.89
C GLU A 96 -1.87 0.54 -11.51
N PHE A 97 -0.66 0.38 -10.98
CA PHE A 97 0.48 1.22 -11.36
C PHE A 97 1.38 0.62 -12.43
N GLY A 98 1.31 -0.68 -12.67
CA GLY A 98 2.08 -1.32 -13.73
C GLY A 98 1.32 -1.45 -15.04
N ARG A 99 -0.02 -1.57 -14.99
CA ARG A 99 -0.87 -1.79 -16.16
C ARG A 99 -1.98 -0.76 -16.33
N GLY A 100 -2.14 0.20 -15.41
CA GLY A 100 -3.19 1.22 -15.46
C GLY A 100 -4.61 0.66 -15.32
N GLN A 101 -4.76 -0.52 -14.70
CA GLN A 101 -6.06 -1.16 -14.52
C GLN A 101 -6.84 -0.54 -13.36
N SER A 102 -8.17 -0.49 -13.49
CA SER A 102 -9.03 -0.15 -12.35
C SER A 102 -9.01 -1.28 -11.31
N ILE A 103 -8.94 -0.89 -10.03
CA ILE A 103 -8.89 -1.80 -8.88
C ILE A 103 -10.15 -1.76 -8.01
N ASP A 104 -11.15 -1.01 -8.41
CA ASP A 104 -12.31 -0.67 -7.59
C ASP A 104 -13.45 -1.71 -7.66
N SER A 105 -13.44 -2.62 -8.64
CA SER A 105 -14.51 -3.57 -8.85
C SER A 105 -14.32 -4.89 -8.09
N GLU A 106 -15.45 -5.49 -7.69
CA GLU A 106 -15.46 -6.83 -7.09
C GLU A 106 -14.95 -7.89 -8.06
N GLU A 107 -15.26 -7.74 -9.36
CA GLU A 107 -14.78 -8.64 -10.42
C GLU A 107 -13.25 -8.68 -10.49
N PHE A 108 -12.61 -7.50 -10.46
CA PHE A 108 -11.16 -7.38 -10.44
C PHE A 108 -10.55 -8.07 -9.22
N VAL A 109 -11.08 -7.77 -8.02
CA VAL A 109 -10.57 -8.34 -6.76
C VAL A 109 -10.77 -9.85 -6.72
N SER A 110 -11.93 -10.35 -7.16
CA SER A 110 -12.22 -11.79 -7.27
C SER A 110 -11.29 -12.49 -8.26
N GLY A 111 -10.96 -11.80 -9.37
CA GLY A 111 -10.00 -12.29 -10.36
C GLY A 111 -8.64 -12.57 -9.74
N ILE A 112 -8.07 -11.57 -9.02
CA ILE A 112 -6.79 -11.73 -8.32
C ILE A 112 -6.85 -12.86 -7.29
N LEU A 113 -7.89 -12.92 -6.46
CA LEU A 113 -8.02 -13.97 -5.44
C LEU A 113 -8.03 -15.37 -6.08
N ARG A 114 -8.72 -15.53 -7.20
CA ARG A 114 -8.78 -16.80 -7.95
C ARG A 114 -7.41 -17.15 -8.54
N GLU A 115 -6.71 -16.21 -9.16
CA GLU A 115 -5.36 -16.42 -9.70
C GLU A 115 -4.35 -16.81 -8.62
N MET A 116 -4.53 -16.29 -7.40
CA MET A 116 -3.70 -16.65 -6.26
C MET A 116 -4.07 -17.99 -5.60
N GLY A 117 -5.17 -18.62 -5.99
CA GLY A 117 -5.70 -19.79 -5.31
C GLY A 117 -6.16 -19.51 -3.88
N ALA A 118 -6.60 -18.28 -3.60
CA ALA A 118 -7.10 -17.90 -2.29
C ALA A 118 -8.43 -18.64 -1.97
N PRO A 119 -8.74 -18.90 -0.68
CA PRO A 119 -10.00 -19.51 -0.29
C PRO A 119 -11.22 -18.72 -0.81
N ALA A 120 -12.24 -19.44 -1.30
CA ALA A 120 -13.41 -18.80 -1.91
C ALA A 120 -14.15 -17.84 -0.98
N GLU A 121 -14.11 -18.11 0.33
CA GLU A 121 -14.72 -17.27 1.37
C GLU A 121 -13.97 -15.96 1.66
N THR A 122 -12.76 -15.77 1.11
CA THR A 122 -11.91 -14.58 1.40
C THR A 122 -12.65 -13.28 1.07
N LEU A 123 -13.35 -13.22 -0.05
CA LEU A 123 -14.08 -12.03 -0.46
C LEU A 123 -15.26 -11.76 0.47
N ALA A 124 -16.03 -12.78 0.84
CA ALA A 124 -17.13 -12.66 1.80
C ALA A 124 -16.60 -12.20 3.17
N ARG A 125 -15.49 -12.77 3.62
CA ARG A 125 -14.81 -12.40 4.87
C ARG A 125 -14.37 -10.94 4.88
N ALA A 126 -13.92 -10.39 3.76
CA ALA A 126 -13.57 -8.96 3.62
C ALA A 126 -14.78 -8.03 3.89
N GLY A 127 -16.00 -8.53 3.76
CA GLY A 127 -17.24 -7.82 4.09
C GLY A 127 -17.66 -7.93 5.57
N SER A 128 -17.03 -8.77 6.37
CA SER A 128 -17.41 -9.05 7.75
C SER A 128 -17.20 -7.85 8.69
N PRO A 129 -17.96 -7.78 9.80
CA PRO A 129 -17.78 -6.75 10.82
C PRO A 129 -16.35 -6.74 11.41
N GLU A 130 -15.75 -7.91 11.60
CA GLU A 130 -14.43 -8.11 12.18
C GLU A 130 -13.35 -7.50 11.29
N VAL A 131 -13.36 -7.79 9.98
CA VAL A 131 -12.39 -7.24 9.02
C VAL A 131 -12.57 -5.72 8.86
N LYS A 132 -13.82 -5.25 8.85
CA LYS A 132 -14.10 -3.80 8.83
C LYS A 132 -13.58 -3.09 10.10
N ALA A 133 -13.70 -3.73 11.26
CA ALA A 133 -13.15 -3.22 12.51
C ALA A 133 -11.62 -3.20 12.45
N ALA A 134 -10.98 -4.33 12.09
CA ALA A 134 -9.53 -4.45 12.00
C ALA A 134 -8.91 -3.41 11.03
N LEU A 135 -9.56 -3.12 9.89
CA LEU A 135 -9.09 -2.06 8.99
C LEU A 135 -9.23 -0.67 9.62
N ARG A 136 -10.32 -0.38 10.36
CA ARG A 136 -10.46 0.89 11.09
C ARG A 136 -9.38 1.04 12.17
N ASP A 137 -9.11 -0.02 12.91
CA ASP A 137 -8.07 -0.04 13.94
C ASP A 137 -6.69 0.21 13.33
N SER A 138 -6.39 -0.39 12.16
CA SER A 138 -5.16 -0.09 11.40
C SER A 138 -5.07 1.39 10.98
N VAL A 139 -6.15 2.02 10.60
CA VAL A 139 -6.16 3.46 10.26
C VAL A 139 -5.93 4.31 11.51
N THR A 140 -6.55 3.96 12.65
CA THR A 140 -6.35 4.63 13.93
C THR A 140 -4.89 4.51 14.39
N GLU A 141 -4.32 3.30 14.30
CA GLU A 141 -2.92 3.05 14.62
C GLU A 141 -1.98 3.87 13.71
N ALA A 142 -2.24 3.91 12.40
CA ALA A 142 -1.47 4.72 11.46
C ALA A 142 -1.49 6.21 11.85
N GLY A 143 -2.63 6.74 12.27
CA GLY A 143 -2.75 8.10 12.81
C GLY A 143 -1.94 8.31 14.09
N ALA A 144 -2.01 7.37 15.03
CA ALA A 144 -1.23 7.41 16.29
C ALA A 144 0.29 7.37 16.04
N LEU A 145 0.72 6.66 14.99
CA LEU A 145 2.11 6.61 14.53
C LEU A 145 2.52 7.83 13.68
N SER A 146 1.65 8.84 13.57
CA SER A 146 1.87 10.04 12.77
C SER A 146 2.12 9.76 11.29
N ILE A 147 1.59 8.69 10.75
CA ILE A 147 1.66 8.38 9.32
C ILE A 147 0.80 9.38 8.53
N PHE A 148 1.40 10.06 7.56
CA PHE A 148 0.76 11.10 6.75
C PHE A 148 0.76 10.80 5.25
N GLY A 149 1.31 9.66 4.84
CA GLY A 149 1.42 9.27 3.43
C GLY A 149 1.82 7.81 3.25
N ALA A 150 1.89 7.36 2.01
CA ALA A 150 2.32 6.01 1.64
C ALA A 150 3.36 6.06 0.51
N PRO A 151 4.33 5.13 0.46
CA PRO A 151 4.59 4.11 1.47
C PRO A 151 5.16 4.71 2.75
N SER A 152 4.81 4.15 3.91
CA SER A 152 5.42 4.44 5.21
C SER A 152 6.00 3.16 5.79
N PHE A 153 7.11 3.27 6.48
CA PHE A 153 7.78 2.16 7.17
C PHE A 153 7.98 2.54 8.63
N THR A 154 7.55 1.68 9.53
CA THR A 154 7.76 1.83 10.97
C THR A 154 8.64 0.69 11.46
N THR A 155 9.57 0.97 12.35
CA THR A 155 10.46 -0.01 12.95
C THR A 155 10.00 -0.39 14.37
N ALA A 156 10.53 -1.47 14.93
CA ALA A 156 10.11 -1.97 16.25
C ALA A 156 10.34 -0.96 17.39
N ASP A 157 11.29 -0.07 17.26
CA ASP A 157 11.59 1.03 18.18
C ASP A 157 10.73 2.30 17.94
N GLY A 158 9.78 2.24 16.97
CA GLY A 158 8.82 3.30 16.69
C GLY A 158 9.27 4.39 15.72
N GLU A 159 10.44 4.23 15.08
CA GLU A 159 10.88 5.21 14.06
C GLU A 159 10.04 5.11 12.79
N LEU A 160 9.72 6.27 12.22
CA LEU A 160 8.92 6.42 11.00
C LEU A 160 9.79 6.89 9.82
N PHE A 161 9.69 6.17 8.72
CA PHE A 161 10.29 6.53 7.43
C PHE A 161 9.20 6.63 6.37
N TRP A 162 9.18 7.71 5.59
CA TRP A 162 8.20 7.91 4.54
C TRP A 162 8.87 8.07 3.17
N GLY A 163 8.32 7.35 2.18
CA GLY A 163 8.75 7.41 0.78
C GLY A 163 9.66 6.24 0.37
N PHE A 164 9.61 5.89 -0.91
CA PHE A 164 10.45 4.82 -1.48
C PHE A 164 11.95 5.08 -1.27
N ASP A 165 12.37 6.33 -1.36
CA ASP A 165 13.74 6.77 -1.18
C ASP A 165 14.26 6.59 0.27
N ARG A 166 13.38 6.32 1.22
CA ARG A 166 13.72 6.00 2.62
C ARG A 166 13.71 4.51 2.93
N LEU A 167 13.27 3.66 2.01
CA LEU A 167 13.18 2.21 2.25
C LEU A 167 14.52 1.60 2.70
N ALA A 168 15.62 1.91 2.02
CA ALA A 168 16.93 1.39 2.39
C ALA A 168 17.32 1.82 3.82
N ALA A 169 17.15 3.10 4.13
CA ALA A 169 17.45 3.65 5.46
C ALA A 169 16.58 3.00 6.55
N ALA A 170 15.29 2.76 6.30
CA ALA A 170 14.40 2.07 7.24
C ALA A 170 14.85 0.64 7.53
N LEU A 171 15.25 -0.10 6.50
CA LEU A 171 15.74 -1.47 6.64
C LEU A 171 17.10 -1.52 7.36
N ASP A 172 18.02 -0.61 7.03
CA ASP A 172 19.33 -0.52 7.70
C ASP A 172 19.17 -0.14 9.18
N TRP A 173 18.21 0.75 9.49
CA TRP A 173 17.86 1.12 10.86
C TRP A 173 17.27 -0.06 11.63
N ALA A 174 16.31 -0.77 11.07
CA ALA A 174 15.71 -1.95 11.69
C ALA A 174 16.75 -3.03 11.98
N ARG A 175 17.64 -3.32 11.02
CA ARG A 175 18.74 -4.29 11.19
C ARG A 175 19.69 -3.92 12.34
N ALA A 176 20.03 -2.65 12.47
CA ALA A 176 20.96 -2.19 13.50
C ALA A 176 20.39 -2.28 14.94
N ARG A 177 19.08 -2.54 15.08
CA ARG A 177 18.32 -2.58 16.35
C ARG A 177 17.56 -3.90 16.58
N ALA A 178 17.85 -4.91 15.75
CA ALA A 178 17.31 -6.26 15.87
C ALA A 178 17.95 -7.06 17.02
#